data_cb30a735b650183775841941614db333
#
_entry.id   cb30a735b650183775841941614db333
#
_cell.length_a   1.000
_cell.length_b   1.000
_cell.length_c   1.000
_cell.angle_alpha   90.00
_cell.angle_beta   90.00
_cell.angle_gamma   90.00
#
_symmetry.space_group_name_H-M   'P 1'
#
loop_
_entity.id
_entity.type
_entity.pdbx_description
1 polymer ?
#
loop_
_entity_poly.entity_id
_entity_poly.type
_entity_poly.pdbx_seq_one_letter_code
_entity_poly.pdbx_strand_id
1 'polypeptide(L)'
;ARVVNIGSRSWQKRVKKSGMAMTWTTEGNTAGESTEPTYARVEIIVHPGEVEPWVYNETLEDADIDLAADLADEAAIGFAEGEGAAFISGNGVGRPFGITSGTPVANASYAWGSVGYLPSGKSAAFASVAPSDKLLDLQHGLKAQYRPGAVWLMSDATLGTVRQFKDASGAYYLWQPDTTAGFGGRLLGSPVEVDDNMPAIAANSFSMAYGNFQRAYTIVRRTGTSLIRDNVTAKGTTKFNFRRRLGGGITNYEAFKLMKFATS
;
A
#
# COMPACT_ATOMS: atom_id res chain seq x y z
N ALA A 1 -1.99 -2.87 6.58
CA ALA A 1 -1.72 -4.16 5.93
C ALA A 1 -1.70 -5.29 6.95
N ARG A 2 -1.89 -6.53 6.48
CA ARG A 2 -1.74 -7.73 7.31
C ARG A 2 -0.27 -8.14 7.33
N VAL A 3 0.29 -8.44 8.51
CA VAL A 3 1.67 -8.93 8.65
C VAL A 3 1.64 -10.42 8.99
N VAL A 4 2.48 -11.22 8.30
CA VAL A 4 2.63 -12.66 8.50
C VAL A 4 4.11 -13.00 8.64
N ASN A 5 4.48 -13.71 9.70
CA ASN A 5 5.84 -14.20 9.92
C ASN A 5 5.95 -15.64 9.41
N ILE A 6 7.01 -15.94 8.64
CA ILE A 6 7.26 -17.26 8.05
C ILE A 6 8.71 -17.70 8.25
N GLY A 7 8.93 -19.01 8.23
CA GLY A 7 10.28 -19.61 8.20
C GLY A 7 10.77 -19.99 6.78
N SER A 8 9.88 -19.95 5.77
CA SER A 8 10.15 -20.39 4.41
C SER A 8 10.56 -19.23 3.48
N ARG A 9 10.88 -19.55 2.21
CA ARG A 9 11.25 -18.56 1.18
C ARG A 9 10.04 -17.82 0.61
N SER A 10 8.87 -18.43 0.63
CA SER A 10 7.64 -17.84 0.10
C SER A 10 6.45 -18.18 0.99
N TRP A 11 5.45 -17.31 0.94
CA TRP A 11 4.15 -17.52 1.55
C TRP A 11 3.10 -17.69 0.46
N GLN A 12 2.23 -18.66 0.66
CA GLN A 12 1.22 -19.03 -0.33
C GLN A 12 -0.16 -19.03 0.32
N LYS A 13 -1.13 -18.48 -0.38
CA LYS A 13 -2.52 -18.48 0.02
C LYS A 13 -3.43 -18.81 -1.15
N ARG A 14 -4.42 -19.66 -0.93
CA ARG A 14 -5.54 -19.82 -1.86
C ARG A 14 -6.55 -18.69 -1.60
N VAL A 15 -6.92 -17.98 -2.65
CA VAL A 15 -7.92 -16.91 -2.62
C VAL A 15 -9.07 -17.31 -3.53
N LYS A 16 -10.29 -17.12 -3.06
CA LYS A 16 -11.49 -17.41 -3.85
C LYS A 16 -11.63 -16.33 -4.93
N LYS A 17 -11.66 -16.74 -6.18
CA LYS A 17 -11.76 -15.87 -7.35
C LYS A 17 -13.22 -15.59 -7.71
N SER A 18 -14.05 -16.63 -7.73
CA SER A 18 -15.49 -16.52 -7.94
C SER A 18 -16.26 -17.35 -6.91
N GLY A 19 -17.47 -16.90 -6.58
CA GLY A 19 -18.39 -17.61 -5.70
C GLY A 19 -19.37 -18.49 -6.48
N MET A 20 -20.12 -19.30 -5.75
CA MET A 20 -21.33 -19.94 -6.26
C MET A 20 -22.48 -18.92 -6.23
N ALA A 21 -23.31 -18.92 -7.25
CA ALA A 21 -24.56 -18.19 -7.27
C ALA A 21 -25.71 -19.11 -6.84
N MET A 22 -26.62 -18.63 -6.00
CA MET A 22 -27.84 -19.30 -5.67
C MET A 22 -28.85 -19.07 -6.79
N THR A 23 -29.46 -20.15 -7.26
CA THR A 23 -30.54 -20.10 -8.25
C THR A 23 -31.87 -20.45 -7.55
N TRP A 24 -32.88 -19.61 -7.74
CA TRP A 24 -34.21 -19.86 -7.27
C TRP A 24 -34.94 -20.74 -8.30
N THR A 25 -35.56 -21.81 -7.87
CA THR A 25 -36.36 -22.70 -8.72
C THR A 25 -37.80 -22.71 -8.22
N THR A 26 -38.74 -22.80 -9.15
CA THR A 26 -40.16 -23.04 -8.85
C THR A 26 -40.43 -24.53 -8.71
N GLU A 27 -41.48 -24.89 -8.01
CA GLU A 27 -41.92 -26.26 -7.83
C GLU A 27 -42.18 -26.93 -9.20
N GLY A 28 -41.59 -28.10 -9.40
CA GLY A 28 -41.65 -28.85 -10.65
C GLY A 28 -40.53 -28.58 -11.67
N ASN A 29 -39.63 -27.62 -11.41
CA ASN A 29 -38.47 -27.37 -12.27
C ASN A 29 -37.19 -27.96 -11.64
N THR A 30 -36.35 -28.58 -12.50
CA THR A 30 -35.03 -29.07 -12.08
C THR A 30 -34.08 -27.89 -11.87
N ALA A 31 -33.46 -27.81 -10.69
CA ALA A 31 -32.42 -26.83 -10.46
C ALA A 31 -31.25 -27.04 -11.42
N GLY A 32 -30.86 -26.00 -12.16
CA GLY A 32 -29.65 -26.01 -12.98
C GLY A 32 -28.39 -26.13 -12.11
N GLU A 33 -27.33 -26.71 -12.66
CA GLU A 33 -26.05 -26.79 -11.97
C GLU A 33 -25.51 -25.40 -11.64
N SER A 34 -25.10 -25.21 -10.39
CA SER A 34 -24.45 -23.97 -9.97
C SER A 34 -22.99 -23.95 -10.44
N THR A 35 -22.48 -22.79 -10.82
CA THR A 35 -21.08 -22.61 -11.19
C THR A 35 -20.17 -22.93 -10.00
N GLU A 36 -19.17 -23.77 -10.21
CA GLU A 36 -18.19 -24.10 -9.17
C GLU A 36 -17.37 -22.88 -8.73
N PRO A 37 -17.00 -22.78 -7.43
CA PRO A 37 -16.14 -21.71 -6.96
C PRO A 37 -14.72 -21.91 -7.51
N THR A 38 -14.19 -20.89 -8.17
CA THR A 38 -12.81 -20.91 -8.67
C THR A 38 -11.86 -20.29 -7.65
N TYR A 39 -10.70 -20.91 -7.50
CA TYR A 39 -9.64 -20.47 -6.59
C TYR A 39 -8.39 -20.09 -7.36
N ALA A 40 -7.74 -19.02 -6.92
CA ALA A 40 -6.41 -18.66 -7.38
C ALA A 40 -5.40 -18.85 -6.24
N ARG A 41 -4.17 -19.14 -6.60
CA ARG A 41 -3.05 -19.19 -5.67
C ARG A 41 -2.27 -17.89 -5.77
N VAL A 42 -2.15 -17.19 -4.65
CA VAL A 42 -1.28 -16.02 -4.53
C VAL A 42 -0.02 -16.46 -3.81
N GLU A 43 1.13 -16.16 -4.38
CA GLU A 43 2.44 -16.43 -3.80
C GLU A 43 3.19 -15.11 -3.59
N ILE A 44 3.72 -14.93 -2.38
CA ILE A 44 4.55 -13.77 -2.03
C ILE A 44 5.95 -14.30 -1.69
N ILE A 45 6.92 -13.91 -2.49
CA ILE A 45 8.33 -14.26 -2.31
C ILE A 45 8.99 -13.25 -1.39
N VAL A 46 9.88 -13.73 -0.53
CA VAL A 46 10.64 -12.91 0.41
C VAL A 46 11.99 -12.55 -0.20
N HIS A 47 12.27 -11.27 -0.29
CA HIS A 47 13.52 -10.71 -0.81
C HIS A 47 14.42 -10.22 0.34
N PRO A 48 15.76 -10.30 0.21
CA PRO A 48 16.67 -9.68 1.17
C PRO A 48 16.72 -8.17 0.96
N GLY A 49 16.69 -7.41 2.04
CA GLY A 49 17.08 -6.02 2.11
C GLY A 49 18.33 -5.92 2.99
N GLU A 50 19.32 -5.16 2.58
CA GLU A 50 20.59 -5.02 3.28
C GLU A 50 20.96 -3.54 3.37
N VAL A 51 21.49 -3.16 4.55
CA VAL A 51 22.09 -1.85 4.80
C VAL A 51 23.47 -2.11 5.40
N GLU A 52 24.51 -1.59 4.79
CA GLU A 52 25.91 -1.88 5.16
C GLU A 52 26.70 -0.58 5.41
N PRO A 53 26.50 0.11 6.55
CA PRO A 53 27.36 1.20 6.95
C PRO A 53 28.76 0.68 7.31
N TRP A 54 29.76 1.50 7.02
CA TRP A 54 31.15 1.25 7.39
C TRP A 54 31.73 2.45 8.13
N VAL A 55 32.59 2.18 9.10
CA VAL A 55 33.20 3.20 9.96
C VAL A 55 34.67 2.88 10.15
N TYR A 56 35.54 3.89 10.25
CA TYR A 56 36.95 3.71 10.60
C TYR A 56 37.05 3.23 12.06
N ASN A 57 37.99 2.33 12.32
CA ASN A 57 38.20 1.78 13.65
C ASN A 57 38.61 2.86 14.64
N GLU A 58 39.45 3.83 14.23
CA GLU A 58 39.84 4.99 15.04
C GLU A 58 38.62 5.81 15.49
N THR A 59 37.66 6.03 14.57
CA THR A 59 36.41 6.74 14.92
C THR A 59 35.57 5.96 15.91
N LEU A 60 35.57 4.62 15.85
CA LEU A 60 34.86 3.77 16.82
C LEU A 60 35.52 3.79 18.21
N GLU A 61 36.84 3.95 18.27
CA GLU A 61 37.62 3.98 19.50
C GLU A 61 37.55 5.38 20.19
N ASP A 62 37.51 6.45 19.38
CA ASP A 62 37.54 7.83 19.85
C ASP A 62 36.13 8.43 20.07
N ALA A 63 35.05 7.70 19.70
CA ALA A 63 33.69 8.22 19.84
C ALA A 63 33.24 8.28 21.31
N ASP A 64 32.76 9.44 21.74
CA ASP A 64 32.14 9.67 23.05
C ASP A 64 30.76 9.03 23.21
N ILE A 65 30.21 8.49 22.10
CA ILE A 65 28.86 7.87 22.00
C ILE A 65 28.98 6.43 21.54
N ASP A 66 27.97 5.60 21.85
CA ASP A 66 27.85 4.25 21.26
C ASP A 66 27.44 4.34 19.77
N LEU A 67 28.46 4.53 18.93
CA LEU A 67 28.29 4.66 17.47
C LEU A 67 27.65 3.40 16.86
N ALA A 68 27.84 2.22 17.46
CA ALA A 68 27.23 1.00 16.95
C ALA A 68 25.69 0.99 17.17
N ALA A 69 25.22 1.54 18.30
CA ALA A 69 23.79 1.71 18.57
C ALA A 69 23.17 2.76 17.64
N ASP A 70 23.83 3.91 17.43
CA ASP A 70 23.39 4.96 16.51
C ASP A 70 23.27 4.44 15.07
N LEU A 71 24.25 3.68 14.59
CA LEU A 71 24.20 3.04 13.27
C LEU A 71 23.06 2.00 13.15
N ALA A 72 22.72 1.32 14.25
CA ALA A 72 21.59 0.39 14.23
C ALA A 72 20.24 1.11 14.13
N ASP A 73 20.09 2.25 14.80
CA ASP A 73 18.89 3.10 14.72
C ASP A 73 18.76 3.71 13.31
N GLU A 74 19.85 4.23 12.74
CA GLU A 74 19.88 4.77 11.38
C GLU A 74 19.56 3.68 10.33
N ALA A 75 20.09 2.46 10.53
CA ALA A 75 19.75 1.33 9.67
C ALA A 75 18.25 0.95 9.77
N ALA A 76 17.65 1.09 10.94
CA ALA A 76 16.22 0.84 11.12
C ALA A 76 15.37 1.88 10.36
N ILE A 77 15.77 3.14 10.34
CA ILE A 77 15.14 4.21 9.56
C ILE A 77 15.26 3.91 8.07
N GLY A 78 16.47 3.60 7.59
CA GLY A 78 16.71 3.26 6.19
C GLY A 78 15.90 2.04 5.71
N PHE A 79 15.73 1.02 6.57
CA PHE A 79 14.83 -0.09 6.28
C PHE A 79 13.37 0.37 6.19
N ALA A 80 12.90 1.22 7.12
CA ALA A 80 11.52 1.68 7.12
C ALA A 80 11.17 2.47 5.85
N GLU A 81 12.08 3.35 5.41
CA GLU A 81 11.94 4.12 4.16
C GLU A 81 11.94 3.22 2.92
N GLY A 82 12.92 2.32 2.81
CA GLY A 82 13.03 1.40 1.68
C GLY A 82 11.87 0.41 1.61
N GLU A 83 11.39 -0.11 2.74
CA GLU A 83 10.21 -0.97 2.83
C GLU A 83 8.94 -0.20 2.43
N GLY A 84 8.75 1.02 2.94
CA GLY A 84 7.62 1.89 2.63
C GLY A 84 7.52 2.15 1.12
N ALA A 85 8.60 2.60 0.51
CA ALA A 85 8.67 2.83 -0.93
C ALA A 85 8.36 1.56 -1.75
N ALA A 86 8.90 0.41 -1.32
CA ALA A 86 8.65 -0.87 -2.00
C ALA A 86 7.20 -1.35 -1.86
N PHE A 87 6.53 -1.12 -0.73
CA PHE A 87 5.11 -1.49 -0.56
C PHE A 87 4.17 -0.63 -1.38
N ILE A 88 4.54 0.59 -1.71
CA ILE A 88 3.74 1.48 -2.57
C ILE A 88 4.02 1.20 -4.04
N SER A 89 5.28 1.25 -4.50
CA SER A 89 5.65 1.28 -5.92
C SER A 89 6.57 0.14 -6.38
N GLY A 90 6.86 -0.85 -5.52
CA GLY A 90 7.74 -1.95 -5.86
C GLY A 90 7.20 -2.83 -6.99
N ASN A 91 8.08 -3.30 -7.87
CA ASN A 91 7.72 -4.10 -9.05
C ASN A 91 7.71 -5.63 -8.81
N GLY A 92 8.03 -6.09 -7.58
CA GLY A 92 8.06 -7.53 -7.25
C GLY A 92 9.31 -8.27 -7.72
N VAL A 93 10.26 -7.60 -8.35
CA VAL A 93 11.54 -8.19 -8.79
C VAL A 93 12.65 -7.72 -7.85
N GLY A 94 13.20 -8.64 -7.06
CA GLY A 94 14.19 -8.32 -6.03
C GLY A 94 13.68 -7.48 -4.85
N ARG A 95 12.41 -7.09 -4.86
CA ARG A 95 11.73 -6.26 -3.84
C ARG A 95 10.25 -6.62 -3.74
N PRO A 96 9.53 -6.22 -2.68
CA PRO A 96 8.10 -6.40 -2.55
C PRO A 96 7.30 -5.87 -3.76
N PHE A 97 6.12 -6.45 -3.99
CA PHE A 97 5.20 -5.99 -5.03
C PHE A 97 4.25 -4.93 -4.44
N GLY A 98 4.34 -3.70 -4.95
CA GLY A 98 3.63 -2.54 -4.44
C GLY A 98 2.16 -2.47 -4.85
N ILE A 99 1.38 -1.68 -4.12
CA ILE A 99 -0.06 -1.49 -4.36
C ILE A 99 -0.36 -0.78 -5.68
N THR A 100 0.51 0.13 -6.12
CA THR A 100 0.35 0.88 -7.39
C THR A 100 0.82 0.08 -8.60
N SER A 101 1.60 -0.99 -8.40
CA SER A 101 2.15 -1.84 -9.46
C SER A 101 1.20 -2.96 -9.91
N GLY A 102 0.03 -3.09 -9.30
CA GLY A 102 -0.93 -4.18 -9.45
C GLY A 102 -1.73 -4.19 -10.76
N THR A 103 -1.16 -3.86 -11.91
CA THR A 103 -1.82 -3.82 -13.23
C THR A 103 -3.14 -3.03 -13.16
N PRO A 104 -3.09 -1.69 -12.98
CA PRO A 104 -4.29 -0.89 -12.84
C PRO A 104 -5.12 -0.90 -14.13
N VAL A 105 -6.41 -1.17 -14.01
CA VAL A 105 -7.38 -1.15 -15.11
C VAL A 105 -8.59 -0.29 -14.73
N ALA A 106 -9.28 0.28 -15.72
CA ALA A 106 -10.49 1.02 -15.45
C ALA A 106 -11.50 0.15 -14.71
N ASN A 107 -12.20 0.71 -13.72
CA ASN A 107 -13.11 -0.07 -12.87
C ASN A 107 -14.22 -0.79 -13.66
N ALA A 108 -14.64 -0.25 -14.80
CA ALA A 108 -15.59 -0.89 -15.72
C ALA A 108 -15.06 -2.18 -16.37
N SER A 109 -13.73 -2.29 -16.56
CA SER A 109 -13.06 -3.44 -17.16
C SER A 109 -12.34 -4.30 -16.10
N TYR A 110 -12.74 -4.18 -14.85
CA TYR A 110 -12.11 -4.91 -13.75
C TYR A 110 -12.21 -6.42 -13.96
N ALA A 111 -11.06 -7.08 -13.84
CA ALA A 111 -10.95 -8.53 -13.77
C ALA A 111 -10.09 -8.93 -12.55
N TRP A 112 -10.32 -10.13 -12.03
CA TRP A 112 -9.53 -10.60 -10.90
C TRP A 112 -8.04 -10.71 -11.28
N GLY A 113 -7.17 -10.21 -10.44
CA GLY A 113 -5.72 -10.11 -10.71
C GLY A 113 -5.27 -8.72 -11.16
N SER A 114 -6.20 -7.80 -11.37
CA SER A 114 -5.93 -6.39 -11.66
C SER A 114 -6.51 -5.47 -10.58
N VAL A 115 -5.98 -4.27 -10.45
CA VAL A 115 -6.50 -3.25 -9.53
C VAL A 115 -7.42 -2.30 -10.27
N GLY A 116 -8.67 -2.17 -9.83
CA GLY A 116 -9.59 -1.21 -10.43
C GLY A 116 -9.23 0.23 -10.09
N TYR A 117 -9.19 1.14 -11.09
CA TYR A 117 -9.06 2.56 -10.84
C TYR A 117 -10.27 3.34 -11.33
N LEU A 118 -10.47 4.53 -10.75
CA LEU A 118 -11.42 5.53 -11.22
C LEU A 118 -10.64 6.79 -11.62
N PRO A 119 -11.04 7.47 -12.74
CA PRO A 119 -10.37 8.69 -13.17
C PRO A 119 -10.80 9.88 -12.30
N SER A 120 -9.87 10.81 -12.09
CA SER A 120 -10.14 12.09 -11.41
C SER A 120 -10.97 13.07 -12.25
N GLY A 121 -11.13 12.79 -13.57
CA GLY A 121 -11.84 13.64 -14.50
C GLY A 121 -11.00 14.77 -15.14
N LYS A 122 -9.75 14.92 -14.72
CA LYS A 122 -8.79 15.87 -15.30
C LYS A 122 -7.37 15.33 -15.21
N SER A 123 -6.57 15.58 -16.22
CA SER A 123 -5.15 15.22 -16.22
C SER A 123 -4.38 16.10 -15.24
N ALA A 124 -3.55 15.48 -14.41
CA ALA A 124 -2.69 16.12 -13.41
C ALA A 124 -3.43 17.02 -12.38
N ALA A 125 -4.75 16.83 -12.20
CA ALA A 125 -5.55 17.58 -11.25
C ALA A 125 -6.86 16.86 -10.92
N PHE A 126 -7.59 17.35 -9.93
CA PHE A 126 -9.00 17.00 -9.73
C PHE A 126 -9.88 17.71 -10.76
N ALA A 127 -11.09 17.17 -10.96
CA ALA A 127 -12.10 17.81 -11.80
C ALA A 127 -12.33 19.27 -11.35
N SER A 128 -12.48 20.18 -12.32
CA SER A 128 -12.65 21.61 -12.02
C SER A 128 -14.05 21.92 -11.46
N VAL A 129 -15.03 21.06 -11.76
CA VAL A 129 -16.40 21.16 -11.25
C VAL A 129 -16.65 19.96 -10.35
N ALA A 130 -17.17 20.20 -9.15
CA ALA A 130 -17.52 19.19 -8.15
C ALA A 130 -16.41 18.11 -7.93
N PRO A 131 -15.19 18.50 -7.53
CA PRO A 131 -14.08 17.55 -7.33
C PRO A 131 -14.39 16.49 -6.27
N SER A 132 -15.26 16.80 -5.30
CA SER A 132 -15.72 15.87 -4.27
C SER A 132 -16.47 14.67 -4.81
N ASP A 133 -17.18 14.82 -5.94
CA ASP A 133 -17.96 13.72 -6.52
C ASP A 133 -17.05 12.57 -6.94
N LYS A 134 -15.82 12.89 -7.39
CA LYS A 134 -14.82 11.87 -7.73
C LYS A 134 -14.31 11.09 -6.50
N LEU A 135 -14.27 11.72 -5.34
CA LEU A 135 -13.97 11.04 -4.08
C LEU A 135 -15.12 10.13 -3.66
N LEU A 136 -16.37 10.60 -3.80
CA LEU A 136 -17.56 9.79 -3.56
C LEU A 136 -17.62 8.60 -4.54
N ASP A 137 -17.35 8.82 -5.83
CA ASP A 137 -17.27 7.76 -6.83
C ASP A 137 -16.25 6.68 -6.42
N LEU A 138 -15.07 7.08 -5.92
CA LEU A 138 -14.04 6.16 -5.45
C LEU A 138 -14.51 5.36 -4.23
N GLN A 139 -15.15 6.02 -3.26
CA GLN A 139 -15.69 5.38 -2.07
C GLN A 139 -16.81 4.38 -2.43
N HIS A 140 -17.73 4.78 -3.30
CA HIS A 140 -18.83 3.92 -3.74
C HIS A 140 -18.41 2.85 -4.75
N GLY A 141 -17.33 3.04 -5.48
CA GLY A 141 -16.71 2.03 -6.34
C GLY A 141 -16.15 0.83 -5.58
N LEU A 142 -15.94 0.94 -4.26
CA LEU A 142 -15.57 -0.17 -3.40
C LEU A 142 -16.82 -0.96 -2.97
N LYS A 143 -16.78 -2.29 -3.12
CA LYS A 143 -17.87 -3.18 -2.66
C LYS A 143 -18.16 -2.98 -1.16
N ALA A 144 -19.43 -2.96 -0.78
CA ALA A 144 -19.89 -2.68 0.60
C ALA A 144 -19.20 -3.57 1.66
N GLN A 145 -18.92 -4.83 1.34
CA GLN A 145 -18.26 -5.79 2.25
C GLN A 145 -16.82 -5.41 2.63
N TYR A 146 -16.16 -4.51 1.88
CA TYR A 146 -14.79 -4.04 2.15
C TYR A 146 -14.75 -2.62 2.73
N ARG A 147 -15.88 -1.92 2.82
CA ARG A 147 -15.95 -0.56 3.40
C ARG A 147 -15.66 -0.52 4.90
N PRO A 148 -16.09 -1.51 5.72
CA PRO A 148 -15.71 -1.53 7.12
C PRO A 148 -14.19 -1.63 7.28
N GLY A 149 -13.59 -0.64 7.98
CA GLY A 149 -12.13 -0.54 8.15
C GLY A 149 -11.38 -0.09 6.89
N ALA A 150 -12.09 0.52 5.91
CA ALA A 150 -11.44 1.14 4.77
C ALA A 150 -10.81 2.48 5.18
N VAL A 151 -9.68 2.78 4.56
CA VAL A 151 -8.82 3.92 4.84
C VAL A 151 -8.46 4.61 3.53
N TRP A 152 -8.39 5.94 3.57
CA TRP A 152 -7.78 6.73 2.49
C TRP A 152 -6.26 6.71 2.64
N LEU A 153 -5.55 6.48 1.56
CA LEU A 153 -4.10 6.52 1.50
C LEU A 153 -3.66 7.48 0.41
N MET A 154 -2.86 8.49 0.77
CA MET A 154 -2.37 9.51 -0.14
C MET A 154 -1.13 10.19 0.44
N SER A 155 -0.40 10.96 -0.38
CA SER A 155 0.69 11.82 0.09
C SER A 155 0.15 13.08 0.79
N ASP A 156 0.97 13.70 1.63
CA ASP A 156 0.61 14.93 2.34
C ASP A 156 0.26 16.07 1.37
N ALA A 157 1.00 16.22 0.27
CA ALA A 157 0.70 17.18 -0.79
C ALA A 157 -0.69 16.98 -1.42
N THR A 158 -1.09 15.71 -1.62
CA THR A 158 -2.42 15.37 -2.14
C THR A 158 -3.50 15.67 -1.11
N LEU A 159 -3.25 15.37 0.16
CA LEU A 159 -4.17 15.70 1.26
C LEU A 159 -4.36 17.22 1.38
N GLY A 160 -3.27 18.00 1.28
CA GLY A 160 -3.33 19.46 1.26
C GLY A 160 -4.23 19.98 0.15
N THR A 161 -4.15 19.40 -1.05
CA THR A 161 -5.02 19.76 -2.18
C THR A 161 -6.50 19.43 -1.90
N VAL A 162 -6.79 18.26 -1.30
CA VAL A 162 -8.17 17.86 -0.96
C VAL A 162 -8.76 18.77 0.12
N ARG A 163 -7.94 19.18 1.10
CA ARG A 163 -8.36 20.12 2.15
C ARG A 163 -8.71 21.49 1.62
N GLN A 164 -8.14 21.89 0.49
CA GLN A 164 -8.37 23.18 -0.16
C GLN A 164 -9.63 23.22 -1.02
N PHE A 165 -10.42 22.14 -1.10
CA PHE A 165 -11.66 22.16 -1.86
C PHE A 165 -12.66 23.15 -1.25
N LYS A 166 -13.13 24.09 -2.09
CA LYS A 166 -14.05 25.15 -1.73
C LYS A 166 -15.33 25.05 -2.56
N ASP A 167 -16.42 25.48 -1.98
CA ASP A 167 -17.67 25.67 -2.70
C ASP A 167 -17.66 26.94 -3.58
N ALA A 168 -18.77 27.19 -4.28
CA ALA A 168 -18.92 28.38 -5.11
C ALA A 168 -18.85 29.70 -4.29
N SER A 169 -19.06 29.66 -2.99
CA SER A 169 -18.97 30.78 -2.05
C SER A 169 -17.57 30.95 -1.47
N GLY A 170 -16.63 30.05 -1.79
CA GLY A 170 -15.26 30.06 -1.28
C GLY A 170 -15.12 29.42 0.12
N ALA A 171 -16.15 28.79 0.65
CA ALA A 171 -16.10 28.09 1.92
C ALA A 171 -15.53 26.66 1.75
N TYR A 172 -14.74 26.21 2.71
CA TYR A 172 -14.26 24.83 2.77
C TYR A 172 -15.38 23.90 3.20
N TYR A 173 -15.79 22.96 2.37
CA TYR A 173 -16.97 22.12 2.64
C TYR A 173 -16.67 20.65 2.95
N LEU A 174 -15.55 20.13 2.46
CA LEU A 174 -15.18 18.71 2.66
C LEU A 174 -14.45 18.48 3.98
N TRP A 175 -13.69 19.45 4.41
CA TRP A 175 -12.85 19.34 5.59
C TRP A 175 -13.41 20.17 6.73
N GLN A 176 -14.00 19.50 7.69
CA GLN A 176 -14.29 20.11 8.99
C GLN A 176 -13.08 19.86 9.90
N PRO A 177 -12.48 20.90 10.50
CA PRO A 177 -11.39 20.72 11.45
C PRO A 177 -11.91 19.93 12.66
N ASP A 178 -11.49 18.69 12.77
CA ASP A 178 -11.73 17.87 13.95
C ASP A 178 -10.55 18.05 14.89
N THR A 179 -10.75 18.77 15.99
CA THR A 179 -9.72 19.03 17.00
C THR A 179 -9.36 17.80 17.81
N THR A 180 -10.17 16.73 17.70
CA THR A 180 -9.99 15.45 18.42
C THR A 180 -9.30 14.39 17.56
N ALA A 181 -9.37 14.49 16.24
CA ALA A 181 -8.69 13.56 15.34
C ALA A 181 -7.23 13.97 15.12
N GLY A 182 -6.33 13.00 15.02
CA GLY A 182 -4.93 13.26 14.66
C GLY A 182 -4.77 13.96 13.31
N PHE A 183 -3.55 14.31 12.91
CA PHE A 183 -3.24 15.14 11.72
C PHE A 183 -3.93 14.65 10.43
N GLY A 184 -4.08 13.33 10.22
CA GLY A 184 -4.75 12.73 9.06
C GLY A 184 -6.26 13.04 9.01
N GLY A 185 -6.93 13.10 10.16
CA GLY A 185 -8.38 13.36 10.25
C GLY A 185 -9.23 12.30 9.55
N ARG A 186 -10.48 12.69 9.23
CA ARG A 186 -11.43 11.85 8.50
C ARG A 186 -11.89 12.52 7.22
N LEU A 187 -11.90 11.77 6.14
CA LEU A 187 -12.45 12.18 4.86
C LEU A 187 -13.64 11.30 4.53
N LEU A 188 -14.82 11.90 4.32
CA LEU A 188 -16.07 11.19 4.03
C LEU A 188 -16.34 10.03 5.02
N GLY A 189 -16.08 10.28 6.31
CA GLY A 189 -16.33 9.31 7.40
C GLY A 189 -15.26 8.21 7.56
N SER A 190 -14.27 8.11 6.67
CA SER A 190 -13.17 7.16 6.75
C SER A 190 -11.86 7.83 7.18
N PRO A 191 -10.99 7.16 7.96
CA PRO A 191 -9.71 7.71 8.36
C PRO A 191 -8.79 7.93 7.15
N VAL A 192 -7.90 8.91 7.28
CA VAL A 192 -6.87 9.23 6.28
C VAL A 192 -5.51 8.87 6.84
N GLU A 193 -4.77 8.06 6.10
CA GLU A 193 -3.37 7.74 6.36
C GLU A 193 -2.51 8.44 5.31
N VAL A 194 -1.47 9.10 5.77
CA VAL A 194 -0.52 9.82 4.92
C VAL A 194 0.73 8.98 4.76
N ASP A 195 1.19 8.82 3.52
CA ASP A 195 2.43 8.14 3.19
C ASP A 195 3.14 8.92 2.07
N ASP A 196 4.31 9.45 2.36
CA ASP A 196 5.09 10.28 1.43
C ASP A 196 5.62 9.50 0.22
N ASN A 197 5.63 8.15 0.29
CA ASN A 197 5.95 7.31 -0.86
C ASN A 197 4.83 7.24 -1.91
N MET A 198 3.61 7.71 -1.58
CA MET A 198 2.53 7.81 -2.56
C MET A 198 2.88 8.87 -3.62
N PRO A 199 2.69 8.56 -4.91
CA PRO A 199 2.99 9.52 -5.98
C PRO A 199 2.26 10.83 -5.80
N ALA A 200 2.94 11.94 -6.05
CA ALA A 200 2.29 13.25 -6.14
C ALA A 200 1.30 13.31 -7.31
N ILE A 201 0.38 14.28 -7.27
CA ILE A 201 -0.58 14.51 -8.36
C ILE A 201 0.17 14.89 -9.63
N ALA A 202 0.12 14.03 -10.64
CA ALA A 202 0.70 14.21 -11.96
C ALA A 202 -0.17 13.53 -13.03
N ALA A 203 0.10 13.77 -14.30
CA ALA A 203 -0.63 13.13 -15.39
C ALA A 203 -0.47 11.61 -15.33
N ASN A 204 -1.59 10.89 -15.34
CA ASN A 204 -1.66 9.42 -15.22
C ASN A 204 -1.12 8.82 -13.91
N SER A 205 -0.85 9.62 -12.88
CA SER A 205 -0.41 9.13 -11.57
C SER A 205 -1.55 8.47 -10.79
N PHE A 206 -1.19 7.52 -9.93
CA PHE A 206 -2.09 6.88 -8.96
C PHE A 206 -1.79 7.46 -7.57
N SER A 207 -2.18 8.71 -7.33
CA SER A 207 -1.81 9.48 -6.14
C SER A 207 -2.72 9.26 -4.94
N MET A 208 -3.77 8.46 -5.12
CA MET A 208 -4.77 8.21 -4.10
C MET A 208 -5.27 6.78 -4.15
N ALA A 209 -5.43 6.16 -2.99
CA ALA A 209 -6.02 4.84 -2.85
C ALA A 209 -7.07 4.84 -1.74
N TYR A 210 -8.15 4.09 -1.93
CA TYR A 210 -9.19 3.87 -0.92
C TYR A 210 -9.51 2.40 -0.79
N GLY A 211 -9.49 1.87 0.43
CA GLY A 211 -9.87 0.50 0.67
C GLY A 211 -9.43 -0.07 2.00
N ASN A 212 -9.76 -1.35 2.22
CA ASN A 212 -9.37 -2.08 3.39
C ASN A 212 -8.02 -2.80 3.16
N PHE A 213 -6.92 -2.14 3.51
CA PHE A 213 -5.56 -2.64 3.30
C PHE A 213 -5.21 -3.87 4.15
N GLN A 214 -5.91 -4.14 5.25
CA GLN A 214 -5.74 -5.38 6.01
C GLN A 214 -6.18 -6.61 5.22
N ARG A 215 -7.21 -6.46 4.38
CA ARG A 215 -7.70 -7.53 3.51
C ARG A 215 -7.04 -7.53 2.13
N ALA A 216 -6.59 -6.36 1.67
CA ALA A 216 -6.01 -6.16 0.36
C ALA A 216 -4.56 -6.62 0.26
N TYR A 217 -3.72 -6.27 1.24
CA TYR A 217 -2.28 -6.38 1.15
C TYR A 217 -1.69 -7.19 2.31
N THR A 218 -0.76 -8.09 2.00
CA THR A 218 -0.07 -8.88 3.01
C THR A 218 1.43 -8.63 2.94
N ILE A 219 2.01 -8.27 4.09
CA ILE A 219 3.44 -8.15 4.30
C ILE A 219 3.92 -9.46 4.92
N VAL A 220 4.93 -10.06 4.33
CA VAL A 220 5.51 -11.31 4.79
C VAL A 220 6.91 -11.05 5.30
N ARG A 221 7.17 -11.38 6.56
CA ARG A 221 8.49 -11.23 7.19
C ARG A 221 9.07 -12.61 7.46
N ARG A 222 10.36 -12.78 7.13
CA ARG A 222 11.10 -13.98 7.47
C ARG A 222 12.19 -13.62 8.45
N THR A 223 12.08 -14.11 9.70
CA THR A 223 13.03 -13.86 10.78
C THR A 223 13.28 -12.38 11.08
N GLY A 224 13.88 -12.06 12.20
CA GLY A 224 14.27 -10.69 12.56
C GLY A 224 15.44 -10.16 11.71
N THR A 225 15.82 -8.94 11.98
CA THR A 225 17.03 -8.33 11.42
C THR A 225 18.26 -9.06 11.98
N SER A 226 19.17 -9.46 11.11
CA SER A 226 20.46 -10.02 11.49
C SER A 226 21.54 -8.96 11.30
N LEU A 227 22.48 -8.90 12.24
CA LEU A 227 23.65 -8.05 12.18
C LEU A 227 24.89 -8.93 12.04
N ILE A 228 25.74 -8.64 11.08
CA ILE A 228 27.05 -9.22 10.90
C ILE A 228 28.08 -8.08 10.98
N ARG A 229 29.01 -8.17 11.93
CA ARG A 229 30.13 -7.23 12.02
C ARG A 229 31.32 -7.84 11.24
N ASP A 230 31.83 -7.13 10.25
CA ASP A 230 32.99 -7.51 9.44
C ASP A 230 34.09 -6.49 9.64
N ASN A 231 35.17 -6.92 10.27
CA ASN A 231 36.39 -6.16 10.52
C ASN A 231 37.60 -6.72 9.76
N VAL A 232 37.38 -7.68 8.85
CA VAL A 232 38.44 -8.41 8.16
C VAL A 232 38.57 -7.99 6.70
N THR A 233 37.44 -7.78 6.01
CA THR A 233 37.42 -7.53 4.55
C THR A 233 38.11 -6.22 4.18
N ALA A 234 38.01 -5.17 4.99
CA ALA A 234 38.68 -3.91 4.74
C ALA A 234 39.51 -3.51 5.97
N LYS A 235 40.82 -3.35 5.76
CA LYS A 235 41.76 -2.96 6.84
C LYS A 235 41.47 -1.55 7.32
N GLY A 236 41.44 -1.37 8.64
CA GLY A 236 41.23 -0.07 9.29
C GLY A 236 39.77 0.38 9.34
N THR A 237 38.84 -0.43 8.84
CA THR A 237 37.39 -0.15 8.90
C THR A 237 36.61 -1.34 9.42
N THR A 238 35.51 -1.06 10.12
CA THR A 238 34.52 -2.07 10.51
C THR A 238 33.23 -1.82 9.72
N LYS A 239 32.71 -2.87 9.09
CA LYS A 239 31.42 -2.86 8.40
C LYS A 239 30.36 -3.52 9.25
N PHE A 240 29.18 -2.93 9.30
CA PHE A 240 28.01 -3.47 9.98
C PHE A 240 26.98 -3.86 8.92
N ASN A 241 26.89 -5.16 8.57
CA ASN A 241 25.91 -5.64 7.63
C ASN A 241 24.59 -5.97 8.38
N PHE A 242 23.62 -5.08 8.23
CA PHE A 242 22.25 -5.30 8.68
C PHE A 242 21.47 -5.92 7.56
N ARG A 243 20.89 -7.10 7.82
CA ARG A 243 20.13 -7.84 6.83
C ARG A 243 18.73 -8.17 7.34
N ARG A 244 17.73 -7.88 6.51
CA ARG A 244 16.34 -8.22 6.75
C ARG A 244 15.76 -8.92 5.52
N ARG A 245 14.81 -9.85 5.73
CA ARG A 245 14.14 -10.53 4.62
C ARG A 245 12.64 -10.32 4.74
N LEU A 246 12.07 -9.69 3.72
CA LEU A 246 10.64 -9.40 3.68
C LEU A 246 10.09 -9.51 2.26
N GLY A 247 8.80 -9.70 2.17
CA GLY A 247 8.03 -9.69 0.94
C GLY A 247 6.73 -8.94 1.15
N GLY A 248 6.12 -8.51 0.08
CA GLY A 248 4.81 -7.87 0.12
C GLY A 248 4.08 -8.13 -1.18
N GLY A 249 2.75 -8.20 -1.10
CA GLY A 249 1.94 -8.38 -2.29
C GLY A 249 0.45 -8.24 -2.04
N ILE A 250 -0.26 -8.00 -3.13
CA ILE A 250 -1.71 -7.88 -3.14
C ILE A 250 -2.31 -9.27 -3.04
N THR A 251 -3.11 -9.50 -2.01
CA THR A 251 -3.81 -10.77 -1.79
C THR A 251 -5.28 -10.72 -2.17
N ASN A 252 -5.87 -9.52 -2.20
CA ASN A 252 -7.23 -9.30 -2.64
C ASN A 252 -7.35 -7.99 -3.40
N TYR A 253 -7.48 -8.08 -4.71
CA TYR A 253 -7.58 -6.94 -5.63
C TYR A 253 -8.91 -6.18 -5.55
N GLU A 254 -9.95 -6.77 -4.96
CA GLU A 254 -11.26 -6.13 -4.80
C GLU A 254 -11.36 -5.24 -3.56
N ALA A 255 -10.44 -5.41 -2.60
CA ALA A 255 -10.54 -4.76 -1.31
C ALA A 255 -10.05 -3.31 -1.30
N PHE A 256 -9.53 -2.80 -2.41
CA PHE A 256 -9.14 -1.41 -2.58
C PHE A 256 -9.27 -0.95 -4.03
N LYS A 257 -9.30 0.35 -4.24
CA LYS A 257 -9.36 1.03 -5.54
C LYS A 257 -8.35 2.15 -5.57
N LEU A 258 -7.86 2.47 -6.77
CA LEU A 258 -6.96 3.59 -7.02
C LEU A 258 -7.69 4.74 -7.70
N MET A 259 -7.23 5.96 -7.50
CA MET A 259 -7.63 7.12 -8.31
C MET A 259 -6.50 7.44 -9.27
N LYS A 260 -6.83 7.45 -10.57
CA LYS A 260 -5.91 7.86 -11.63
C LYS A 260 -6.16 9.32 -11.99
N PHE A 261 -5.13 10.13 -12.01
CA PHE A 261 -5.25 11.53 -12.41
C PHE A 261 -5.22 11.68 -13.93
N ALA A 262 -6.36 11.33 -14.54
CA ALA A 262 -6.59 11.35 -15.98
C ALA A 262 -8.04 11.75 -16.28
N THR A 263 -8.32 12.03 -17.54
CA THR A 263 -9.69 12.33 -18.01
C THR A 263 -10.55 11.06 -18.16
N SER A 264 -9.92 9.90 -18.38
CA SER A 264 -10.57 8.59 -18.54
C SER A 264 -9.66 7.46 -18.03
#